data_9559ec1223e4797954a49d8a4762de51
#
_entry.id   9559ec1223e4797954a49d8a4762de51
#
_cell.length_a   1.000
_cell.length_b   1.000
_cell.length_c   1.000
_cell.angle_alpha   90.00
_cell.angle_beta   90.00
_cell.angle_gamma   90.00
#
_symmetry.space_group_name_H-M   'P 1'
#
loop_
_entity.id
_entity.type
_entity.pdbx_description
1 polymer ?
#
loop_
_entity_poly.entity_id
_entity_poly.type
_entity_poly.pdbx_seq_one_letter_code
_entity_poly.pdbx_strand_id
1 'polypeptide(L)'
;MDSKIIVNSLIDDIANGAAISQILLKAQIIAYNVGDEKFSKLIKNEQQGYSPNDEIPDYRKLKSLVKATFVDSWGNVQTVDVHSEMIEDKRIRDLLTFVYVKDPLVQVEAMYNNAESGMVRVQVPAPVFAYPTIKSLYDSYGYEVHSANHCFPKESLLSIVEKVKVQLLDLLLQFNDKLDWNMGLAADKNKNMAKTIINNVYNVKAVVANMGEGSVETNDIMVKE
;
A
#
# COMPACT_ATOMS: atom_id res chain seq x y z
N MET A 1 3.72 6.04 31.22
CA MET A 1 2.53 6.63 30.56
C MET A 1 1.48 5.55 30.46
N ASP A 2 0.26 5.84 30.87
CA ASP A 2 -0.83 4.83 30.84
C ASP A 2 -1.15 4.47 29.38
N SER A 3 -1.02 3.18 29.04
CA SER A 3 -1.22 2.69 27.67
C SER A 3 -2.65 2.89 27.17
N LYS A 4 -3.65 2.85 28.07
CA LYS A 4 -5.04 3.12 27.73
C LYS A 4 -5.25 4.57 27.28
N ILE A 5 -4.57 5.51 27.96
CA ILE A 5 -4.63 6.94 27.60
C ILE A 5 -4.08 7.16 26.19
N ILE A 6 -2.95 6.50 25.84
CA ILE A 6 -2.36 6.62 24.49
C ILE A 6 -3.30 6.05 23.44
N VAL A 7 -3.89 4.88 23.69
CA VAL A 7 -4.83 4.23 22.75
C VAL A 7 -6.04 5.14 22.50
N ASN A 8 -6.68 5.63 23.58
CA ASN A 8 -7.84 6.53 23.44
C ASN A 8 -7.46 7.85 22.74
N SER A 9 -6.32 8.44 23.12
CA SER A 9 -5.83 9.66 22.46
C SER A 9 -5.55 9.45 20.97
N LEU A 10 -5.11 8.27 20.53
CA LEU A 10 -4.91 7.98 19.12
C LEU A 10 -6.24 7.76 18.39
N ILE A 11 -7.23 7.13 19.02
CA ILE A 11 -8.60 7.03 18.50
C ILE A 11 -9.17 8.43 18.26
N ASP A 12 -9.05 9.31 19.25
CA ASP A 12 -9.54 10.70 19.16
C ASP A 12 -8.81 11.47 18.03
N ASP A 13 -7.49 11.30 17.90
CA ASP A 13 -6.72 11.93 16.83
C ASP A 13 -7.21 11.48 15.43
N ILE A 14 -7.45 10.19 15.25
CA ILE A 14 -7.95 9.65 13.98
C ILE A 14 -9.37 10.19 13.69
N ALA A 15 -10.26 10.18 14.69
CA ALA A 15 -11.63 10.64 14.56
C ALA A 15 -11.72 12.16 14.26
N ASN A 16 -10.80 12.95 14.81
CA ASN A 16 -10.74 14.40 14.60
C ASN A 16 -9.87 14.82 13.40
N GLY A 17 -9.35 13.88 12.61
CA GLY A 17 -8.58 14.20 11.41
C GLY A 17 -7.19 14.79 11.70
N ALA A 18 -6.54 14.37 12.78
CA ALA A 18 -5.18 14.81 13.08
C ALA A 18 -4.21 14.46 11.95
N ALA A 19 -3.09 15.19 11.88
CA ALA A 19 -2.04 14.96 10.89
C ALA A 19 -1.52 13.53 10.96
N ILE A 20 -1.31 12.89 9.80
CA ILE A 20 -0.86 11.49 9.73
C ILE A 20 0.46 11.26 10.47
N SER A 21 1.34 12.26 10.52
CA SER A 21 2.60 12.20 11.28
C SER A 21 2.37 12.00 12.78
N GLN A 22 1.39 12.69 13.37
CA GLN A 22 1.04 12.53 14.80
C GLN A 22 0.42 11.16 15.06
N ILE A 23 -0.46 10.70 14.19
CA ILE A 23 -1.08 9.38 14.24
C ILE A 23 0.00 8.30 14.26
N LEU A 24 0.95 8.34 13.32
CA LEU A 24 2.02 7.35 13.22
C LEU A 24 2.99 7.37 14.41
N LEU A 25 3.29 8.56 14.98
CA LEU A 25 4.12 8.64 16.21
C LEU A 25 3.46 7.95 17.41
N LYS A 26 2.16 8.16 17.62
CA LYS A 26 1.42 7.47 18.68
C LYS A 26 1.31 5.96 18.41
N ALA A 27 1.06 5.58 17.16
CA ALA A 27 1.04 4.18 16.75
C ALA A 27 2.39 3.49 17.02
N GLN A 28 3.52 4.17 16.83
CA GLN A 28 4.85 3.65 17.15
C GLN A 28 5.02 3.37 18.64
N ILE A 29 4.52 4.26 19.53
CA ILE A 29 4.56 4.03 20.98
C ILE A 29 3.76 2.77 21.36
N ILE A 30 2.58 2.60 20.73
CA ILE A 30 1.74 1.41 20.96
C ILE A 30 2.46 0.15 20.47
N ALA A 31 3.02 0.17 19.25
CA ALA A 31 3.76 -0.93 18.67
C ALA A 31 4.94 -1.38 19.55
N TYR A 32 5.68 -0.41 20.09
CA TYR A 32 6.77 -0.67 21.05
C TYR A 32 6.27 -1.37 22.32
N ASN A 33 5.16 -0.89 22.91
CA ASN A 33 4.61 -1.46 24.15
C ASN A 33 4.05 -2.87 23.95
N VAL A 34 3.46 -3.15 22.80
CA VAL A 34 2.96 -4.49 22.43
C VAL A 34 4.13 -5.46 22.20
N GLY A 35 5.25 -4.97 21.65
CA GLY A 35 6.41 -5.79 21.32
C GLY A 35 6.13 -6.81 20.21
N ASP A 36 5.28 -6.45 19.23
CA ASP A 36 5.09 -7.21 18.00
C ASP A 36 6.00 -6.68 16.89
N GLU A 37 6.93 -7.51 16.40
CA GLU A 37 7.94 -7.10 15.44
C GLU A 37 7.34 -6.76 14.07
N LYS A 38 6.31 -7.50 13.64
CA LYS A 38 5.66 -7.26 12.34
C LYS A 38 4.91 -5.94 12.33
N PHE A 39 4.15 -5.67 13.40
CA PHE A 39 3.45 -4.41 13.56
C PHE A 39 4.43 -3.23 13.69
N SER A 40 5.50 -3.40 14.49
CA SER A 40 6.55 -2.38 14.62
C SER A 40 7.22 -2.08 13.28
N LYS A 41 7.52 -3.12 12.48
CA LYS A 41 8.08 -2.95 11.15
C LYS A 41 7.09 -2.26 10.20
N LEU A 42 5.81 -2.63 10.24
CA LEU A 42 4.78 -1.98 9.42
C LEU A 42 4.70 -0.48 9.74
N ILE A 43 4.55 -0.10 11.01
CA ILE A 43 4.49 1.32 11.40
C ILE A 43 5.76 2.07 11.00
N LYS A 44 6.92 1.45 11.15
CA LYS A 44 8.20 2.03 10.70
C LYS A 44 8.22 2.26 9.19
N ASN A 45 7.76 1.29 8.41
CA ASN A 45 7.70 1.41 6.96
C ASN A 45 6.70 2.49 6.51
N GLU A 46 5.56 2.63 7.21
CA GLU A 46 4.63 3.74 6.96
C GLU A 46 5.25 5.11 7.24
N GLN A 47 6.14 5.21 8.24
CA GLN A 47 6.83 6.45 8.59
C GLN A 47 8.00 6.78 7.66
N GLN A 48 8.78 5.79 7.27
CA GLN A 48 10.08 5.97 6.59
C GLN A 48 10.06 5.59 5.10
N GLY A 49 8.97 4.96 4.64
CA GLY A 49 8.87 4.36 3.32
C GLY A 49 9.38 2.92 3.30
N TYR A 50 9.14 2.26 2.17
CA TYR A 50 9.44 0.84 1.94
C TYR A 50 10.73 0.67 1.15
N SER A 51 11.65 -0.13 1.68
CA SER A 51 12.87 -0.53 0.97
C SER A 51 12.58 -1.55 -0.14
N PRO A 52 13.49 -1.75 -1.12
CA PRO A 52 13.28 -2.69 -2.22
C PRO A 52 12.97 -4.13 -1.80
N ASN A 53 13.46 -4.54 -0.62
CA ASN A 53 13.29 -5.89 -0.08
C ASN A 53 12.12 -6.01 0.91
N ASP A 54 11.40 -4.92 1.18
CA ASP A 54 10.24 -4.97 2.06
C ASP A 54 9.01 -5.49 1.31
N GLU A 55 8.21 -6.26 2.02
CA GLU A 55 6.87 -6.64 1.56
C GLU A 55 5.98 -5.40 1.58
N ILE A 56 5.43 -5.07 0.41
CA ILE A 56 4.58 -3.88 0.24
C ILE A 56 3.13 -4.32 0.41
N PRO A 57 2.36 -3.72 1.34
CA PRO A 57 0.94 -4.03 1.50
C PRO A 57 0.13 -3.75 0.23
N ASP A 58 -0.91 -4.56 -0.01
CA ASP A 58 -1.75 -4.44 -1.21
C ASP A 58 -2.37 -3.06 -1.40
N TYR A 59 -2.71 -2.35 -0.31
CA TYR A 59 -3.28 -1.01 -0.40
C TYR A 59 -2.30 0.04 -0.97
N ARG A 60 -1.01 -0.29 -1.05
CA ARG A 60 0.02 0.53 -1.69
C ARG A 60 0.30 0.16 -3.15
N LYS A 61 -0.40 -0.85 -3.66
CA LYS A 61 -0.36 -1.28 -5.05
C LYS A 61 -1.51 -0.65 -5.82
N LEU A 62 -1.23 0.39 -6.59
CA LEU A 62 -2.22 1.12 -7.36
C LEU A 62 -2.27 0.64 -8.80
N LYS A 63 -3.48 0.39 -9.32
CA LYS A 63 -3.67 0.16 -10.76
C LYS A 63 -3.54 1.49 -11.50
N SER A 64 -2.83 1.50 -12.62
CA SER A 64 -2.58 2.68 -13.42
C SER A 64 -2.76 2.42 -14.91
N LEU A 65 -2.95 3.48 -15.68
CA LEU A 65 -2.77 3.47 -17.12
C LEU A 65 -1.36 3.96 -17.45
N VAL A 66 -0.71 3.35 -18.42
CA VAL A 66 0.59 3.84 -18.89
C VAL A 66 0.38 4.64 -20.17
N LYS A 67 0.94 5.85 -20.21
CA LYS A 67 1.06 6.67 -21.41
C LYS A 67 2.50 6.69 -21.86
N ALA A 68 2.77 6.27 -23.10
CA ALA A 68 4.09 6.32 -23.70
C ALA A 68 4.16 7.45 -24.73
N THR A 69 5.24 8.20 -24.68
CA THR A 69 5.55 9.26 -25.65
C THR A 69 6.63 8.76 -26.59
N PHE A 70 6.32 8.78 -27.87
CA PHE A 70 7.19 8.39 -28.96
C PHE A 70 7.69 9.63 -29.69
N VAL A 71 8.94 9.57 -30.14
CA VAL A 71 9.55 10.65 -30.96
C VAL A 71 10.20 10.01 -32.18
N ASP A 72 9.96 10.59 -33.38
CA ASP A 72 10.61 10.18 -34.61
C ASP A 72 11.92 10.95 -34.86
N SER A 73 12.63 10.59 -35.93
CA SER A 73 13.88 11.24 -36.32
C SER A 73 13.72 12.69 -36.77
N TRP A 74 12.51 13.17 -37.07
CA TRP A 74 12.20 14.56 -37.43
C TRP A 74 11.71 15.38 -36.22
N GLY A 75 11.61 14.75 -35.03
CA GLY A 75 11.14 15.41 -33.80
C GLY A 75 9.60 15.44 -33.67
N ASN A 76 8.86 14.71 -34.49
CA ASN A 76 7.42 14.57 -34.27
C ASN A 76 7.16 13.75 -33.02
N VAL A 77 6.20 14.20 -32.22
CA VAL A 77 5.87 13.60 -30.91
C VAL A 77 4.46 13.01 -30.97
N GLN A 78 4.34 11.75 -30.55
CA GLN A 78 3.06 11.06 -30.40
C GLN A 78 2.97 10.45 -29.00
N THR A 79 1.83 10.63 -28.31
CA THR A 79 1.54 9.98 -27.03
C THR A 79 0.40 9.00 -27.20
N VAL A 80 0.61 7.77 -26.72
CA VAL A 80 -0.37 6.67 -26.83
C VAL A 80 -0.61 6.03 -25.47
N ASP A 81 -1.79 5.46 -25.30
CA ASP A 81 -2.10 4.63 -24.14
C ASP A 81 -1.54 3.22 -24.35
N VAL A 82 -0.77 2.71 -23.38
CA VAL A 82 -0.17 1.39 -23.46
C VAL A 82 -1.15 0.34 -22.95
N HIS A 83 -1.55 -0.57 -23.81
CA HIS A 83 -2.42 -1.70 -23.48
C HIS A 83 -1.60 -2.84 -22.87
N SER A 84 -1.36 -2.77 -21.55
CA SER A 84 -0.50 -3.73 -20.84
C SER A 84 -1.02 -5.18 -20.92
N GLU A 85 -2.32 -5.38 -21.12
CA GLU A 85 -2.94 -6.68 -21.31
C GLU A 85 -2.44 -7.44 -22.57
N MET A 86 -1.90 -6.72 -23.55
CA MET A 86 -1.33 -7.32 -24.77
C MET A 86 0.10 -7.85 -24.56
N ILE A 87 0.69 -7.65 -23.37
CA ILE A 87 2.06 -8.04 -23.08
C ILE A 87 2.07 -9.46 -22.51
N GLU A 88 2.78 -10.37 -23.19
CA GLU A 88 2.89 -11.78 -22.78
C GLU A 88 3.73 -11.95 -21.51
N ASP A 89 4.88 -11.24 -21.41
CA ASP A 89 5.72 -11.31 -20.20
C ASP A 89 4.98 -10.71 -18.99
N LYS A 90 4.61 -11.60 -18.07
CA LYS A 90 3.87 -11.25 -16.86
C LYS A 90 4.60 -10.18 -16.03
N ARG A 91 5.93 -10.22 -15.94
CA ARG A 91 6.70 -9.27 -15.12
C ARG A 91 6.62 -7.87 -15.70
N ILE A 92 6.75 -7.75 -17.04
CA ILE A 92 6.63 -6.47 -17.74
C ILE A 92 5.17 -6.00 -17.70
N ARG A 93 4.21 -6.88 -17.89
CA ARG A 93 2.79 -6.56 -17.77
C ARG A 93 2.45 -6.03 -16.39
N ASP A 94 2.88 -6.69 -15.32
CA ASP A 94 2.65 -6.24 -13.94
C ASP A 94 3.34 -4.89 -13.67
N LEU A 95 4.56 -4.69 -14.18
CA LEU A 95 5.30 -3.43 -14.12
C LEU A 95 4.54 -2.29 -14.79
N LEU A 96 3.87 -2.54 -15.90
CA LEU A 96 3.12 -1.53 -16.66
C LEU A 96 1.65 -1.39 -16.21
N THR A 97 1.16 -2.30 -15.37
CA THR A 97 -0.20 -2.25 -14.85
C THR A 97 -0.26 -1.60 -13.46
N PHE A 98 0.78 -1.76 -12.66
CA PHE A 98 0.75 -1.38 -11.25
C PHE A 98 1.89 -0.44 -10.86
N VAL A 99 1.54 0.51 -9.99
CA VAL A 99 2.50 1.36 -9.27
C VAL A 99 2.54 0.92 -7.81
N TYR A 100 3.73 0.68 -7.30
CA TYR A 100 3.96 0.41 -5.88
C TYR A 100 4.43 1.70 -5.20
N VAL A 101 3.55 2.30 -4.41
CA VAL A 101 3.84 3.54 -3.69
C VAL A 101 4.67 3.22 -2.45
N LYS A 102 5.98 3.46 -2.52
CA LYS A 102 6.97 3.12 -1.48
C LYS A 102 7.26 4.27 -0.54
N ASP A 103 6.85 5.47 -0.88
CA ASP A 103 7.15 6.69 -0.15
C ASP A 103 6.55 6.68 1.27
N PRO A 104 7.18 7.41 2.22
CA PRO A 104 6.59 7.66 3.54
C PRO A 104 5.16 8.18 3.43
N LEU A 105 4.28 7.74 4.34
CA LEU A 105 2.85 8.09 4.26
C LEU A 105 2.61 9.62 4.32
N VAL A 106 3.46 10.35 5.04
CA VAL A 106 3.43 11.83 5.06
C VAL A 106 3.73 12.42 3.67
N GLN A 107 4.64 11.81 2.91
CA GLN A 107 4.92 12.25 1.54
C GLN A 107 3.77 11.90 0.60
N VAL A 108 3.14 10.73 0.78
CA VAL A 108 1.96 10.33 0.01
C VAL A 108 0.81 11.32 0.22
N GLU A 109 0.55 11.75 1.47
CA GLU A 109 -0.43 12.79 1.79
C GLU A 109 -0.05 14.14 1.15
N ALA A 110 1.22 14.53 1.22
CA ALA A 110 1.71 15.76 0.58
C ALA A 110 1.60 15.70 -0.96
N MET A 111 1.88 14.55 -1.58
CA MET A 111 1.70 14.36 -3.03
C MET A 111 0.24 14.54 -3.45
N TYR A 112 -0.72 14.01 -2.66
CA TYR A 112 -2.14 14.24 -2.90
C TYR A 112 -2.51 15.72 -2.80
N ASN A 113 -2.07 16.41 -1.74
CA ASN A 113 -2.41 17.80 -1.48
C ASN A 113 -1.80 18.76 -2.53
N ASN A 114 -0.60 18.46 -3.03
CA ASN A 114 0.14 19.30 -3.98
C ASN A 114 -0.16 18.97 -5.46
N ALA A 115 -0.95 17.92 -5.74
CA ALA A 115 -1.30 17.56 -7.12
C ALA A 115 -2.25 18.61 -7.71
N GLU A 116 -1.74 19.45 -8.61
CA GLU A 116 -2.51 20.52 -9.28
C GLU A 116 -3.59 19.96 -10.22
N SER A 117 -3.32 18.80 -10.84
CA SER A 117 -4.27 18.09 -11.70
C SER A 117 -4.91 16.92 -10.96
N GLY A 118 -6.10 16.48 -11.38
CA GLY A 118 -6.74 15.28 -10.86
C GLY A 118 -5.99 13.97 -11.14
N MET A 119 -4.88 14.03 -11.90
CA MET A 119 -4.07 12.86 -12.31
C MET A 119 -2.63 13.01 -11.83
N VAL A 120 -2.11 11.95 -11.24
CA VAL A 120 -0.68 11.81 -10.88
C VAL A 120 0.04 11.07 -12.01
N ARG A 121 1.26 11.52 -12.31
CA ARG A 121 2.15 10.89 -13.29
C ARG A 121 3.43 10.46 -12.61
N VAL A 122 3.78 9.18 -12.76
CA VAL A 122 5.00 8.59 -12.24
C VAL A 122 5.73 7.88 -13.36
N GLN A 123 7.01 8.16 -13.56
CA GLN A 123 7.78 7.50 -14.61
C GLN A 123 7.78 5.98 -14.41
N VAL A 124 7.62 5.25 -15.52
CA VAL A 124 7.74 3.79 -15.53
C VAL A 124 9.15 3.40 -15.07
N PRO A 125 9.30 2.58 -14.04
CA PRO A 125 10.61 2.12 -13.60
C PRO A 125 11.26 1.18 -14.63
N ALA A 126 12.59 1.08 -14.59
CA ALA A 126 13.36 0.21 -15.49
C ALA A 126 13.03 0.39 -16.98
N PRO A 127 13.18 1.62 -17.56
CA PRO A 127 12.83 1.90 -18.95
C PRO A 127 13.58 0.99 -19.93
N VAL A 128 14.78 0.52 -19.58
CA VAL A 128 15.60 -0.40 -20.40
C VAL A 128 14.88 -1.71 -20.74
N PHE A 129 14.02 -2.18 -19.83
CA PHE A 129 13.26 -3.41 -20.05
C PHE A 129 11.86 -3.15 -20.61
N ALA A 130 11.20 -2.10 -20.17
CA ALA A 130 9.82 -1.79 -20.55
C ALA A 130 9.73 -1.12 -21.94
N TYR A 131 10.62 -0.20 -22.27
CA TYR A 131 10.54 0.58 -23.50
C TYR A 131 10.65 -0.24 -24.80
N PRO A 132 11.55 -1.24 -24.94
CA PRO A 132 11.58 -2.12 -26.10
C PRO A 132 10.26 -2.88 -26.29
N THR A 133 9.67 -3.36 -25.18
CA THR A 133 8.38 -4.05 -25.21
C THR A 133 7.25 -3.10 -25.64
N ILE A 134 7.21 -1.88 -25.09
CA ILE A 134 6.24 -0.86 -25.52
C ILE A 134 6.41 -0.55 -26.99
N LYS A 135 7.64 -0.36 -27.47
CA LYS A 135 7.93 -0.10 -28.89
C LYS A 135 7.39 -1.20 -29.80
N SER A 136 7.61 -2.48 -29.42
CA SER A 136 7.15 -3.63 -30.22
C SER A 136 5.64 -3.75 -30.34
N LEU A 137 4.86 -3.25 -29.36
CA LEU A 137 3.41 -3.26 -29.43
C LEU A 137 2.84 -2.31 -30.49
N TYR A 138 3.55 -1.25 -30.81
CA TYR A 138 3.03 -0.19 -31.67
C TYR A 138 3.67 -0.16 -33.06
N ASP A 139 4.55 -1.14 -33.38
CA ASP A 139 5.20 -1.32 -34.71
C ASP A 139 5.51 0.02 -35.42
N SER A 140 6.05 0.96 -34.64
CA SER A 140 6.15 2.35 -35.07
C SER A 140 7.44 2.55 -35.88
N TYR A 141 7.32 2.53 -37.19
CA TYR A 141 8.40 2.81 -38.13
C TYR A 141 9.10 4.13 -37.80
N GLY A 142 10.35 4.01 -37.32
CA GLY A 142 11.20 5.16 -37.04
C GLY A 142 10.93 5.94 -35.75
N TYR A 143 9.99 5.51 -34.92
CA TYR A 143 9.74 6.10 -33.61
C TYR A 143 10.47 5.40 -32.49
N GLU A 144 10.99 6.17 -31.54
CA GLU A 144 11.59 5.66 -30.31
C GLU A 144 10.76 6.07 -29.09
N VAL A 145 10.70 5.22 -28.08
CA VAL A 145 10.02 5.54 -26.81
C VAL A 145 10.89 6.54 -26.06
N HIS A 146 10.45 7.79 -26.01
CA HIS A 146 11.13 8.87 -25.29
C HIS A 146 10.84 8.80 -23.78
N SER A 147 9.58 8.59 -23.42
CA SER A 147 9.17 8.44 -22.02
C SER A 147 7.93 7.57 -21.91
N ALA A 148 7.77 6.93 -20.76
CA ALA A 148 6.55 6.25 -20.38
C ALA A 148 6.21 6.58 -18.91
N ASN A 149 4.94 6.90 -18.65
CA ASN A 149 4.49 7.30 -17.34
C ASN A 149 3.23 6.56 -16.95
N HIS A 150 3.21 6.05 -15.73
CA HIS A 150 1.99 5.65 -15.06
C HIS A 150 1.12 6.88 -14.80
N CYS A 151 -0.16 6.77 -15.11
CA CYS A 151 -1.16 7.80 -14.86
C CYS A 151 -2.28 7.20 -14.02
N PHE A 152 -2.60 7.82 -12.89
CA PHE A 152 -3.68 7.39 -12.00
C PHE A 152 -4.31 8.58 -11.29
N PRO A 153 -5.59 8.48 -10.85
CA PRO A 153 -6.26 9.54 -10.10
C PRO A 153 -5.51 9.87 -8.80
N LYS A 154 -5.40 11.14 -8.46
CA LYS A 154 -4.74 11.55 -7.19
C LYS A 154 -5.46 11.01 -5.96
N GLU A 155 -6.76 10.79 -6.03
CA GLU A 155 -7.60 10.19 -4.99
C GLU A 155 -7.12 8.80 -4.60
N SER A 156 -6.39 8.11 -5.49
CA SER A 156 -5.75 6.83 -5.17
C SER A 156 -4.67 6.97 -4.09
N LEU A 157 -3.98 8.12 -4.02
CA LEU A 157 -3.03 8.41 -2.95
C LEU A 157 -3.75 8.64 -1.61
N LEU A 158 -4.85 9.39 -1.63
CA LEU A 158 -5.67 9.61 -0.44
C LEU A 158 -6.21 8.28 0.12
N SER A 159 -6.64 7.37 -0.77
CA SER A 159 -7.14 6.06 -0.33
C SER A 159 -6.07 5.21 0.39
N ILE A 160 -4.78 5.39 0.12
CA ILE A 160 -3.70 4.77 0.89
C ILE A 160 -3.70 5.31 2.33
N VAL A 161 -3.73 6.64 2.47
CA VAL A 161 -3.71 7.31 3.79
C VAL A 161 -4.92 6.89 4.63
N GLU A 162 -6.11 6.97 4.04
CA GLU A 162 -7.35 6.59 4.72
C GLU A 162 -7.39 5.11 5.08
N LYS A 163 -6.82 4.23 4.24
CA LYS A 163 -6.73 2.80 4.56
C LYS A 163 -5.90 2.53 5.79
N VAL A 164 -4.77 3.22 5.95
CA VAL A 164 -3.93 3.09 7.16
C VAL A 164 -4.67 3.59 8.39
N LYS A 165 -5.35 4.76 8.31
CA LYS A 165 -6.15 5.31 9.41
C LYS A 165 -7.26 4.34 9.84
N VAL A 166 -8.02 3.79 8.88
CA VAL A 166 -9.10 2.84 9.15
C VAL A 166 -8.58 1.55 9.80
N GLN A 167 -7.46 0.99 9.30
CA GLN A 167 -6.88 -0.21 9.89
C GLN A 167 -6.35 0.05 11.31
N LEU A 168 -5.74 1.20 11.56
CA LEU A 168 -5.32 1.59 12.91
C LEU A 168 -6.52 1.77 13.83
N LEU A 169 -7.58 2.45 13.38
CA LEU A 169 -8.78 2.64 14.16
C LEU A 169 -9.42 1.30 14.56
N ASP A 170 -9.58 0.39 13.59
CA ASP A 170 -10.13 -0.96 13.85
C ASP A 170 -9.29 -1.73 14.89
N LEU A 171 -7.96 -1.69 14.76
CA LEU A 171 -7.04 -2.27 15.72
C LEU A 171 -7.25 -1.70 17.14
N LEU A 172 -7.31 -0.37 17.25
CA LEU A 172 -7.41 0.31 18.55
C LEU A 172 -8.76 0.10 19.23
N LEU A 173 -9.85 0.05 18.47
CA LEU A 173 -11.18 -0.28 18.98
C LEU A 173 -11.22 -1.71 19.52
N GLN A 174 -10.59 -2.67 18.83
CA GLN A 174 -10.47 -4.03 19.31
C GLN A 174 -9.57 -4.13 20.56
N PHE A 175 -8.53 -3.29 20.66
CA PHE A 175 -7.73 -3.19 21.88
C PHE A 175 -8.58 -2.71 23.06
N ASN A 176 -9.39 -1.66 22.86
CA ASN A 176 -10.29 -1.15 23.90
C ASN A 176 -11.30 -2.18 24.38
N ASP A 177 -11.82 -3.02 23.49
CA ASP A 177 -12.81 -4.04 23.80
C ASP A 177 -12.20 -5.27 24.52
N LYS A 178 -11.01 -5.73 24.12
CA LYS A 178 -10.51 -7.07 24.47
C LYS A 178 -9.36 -7.07 25.47
N LEU A 179 -8.67 -5.93 25.69
CA LEU A 179 -7.52 -5.88 26.61
C LEU A 179 -7.93 -5.54 28.03
N ASP A 180 -7.24 -6.15 28.99
CA ASP A 180 -7.40 -5.86 30.41
C ASP A 180 -6.52 -4.66 30.81
N TRP A 181 -7.12 -3.48 30.81
CA TRP A 181 -6.42 -2.23 31.07
C TRP A 181 -5.88 -2.08 32.50
N ASN A 182 -6.33 -2.91 33.46
CA ASN A 182 -5.76 -2.92 34.80
C ASN A 182 -4.33 -3.49 34.82
N MET A 183 -3.98 -4.31 33.81
CA MET A 183 -2.66 -4.93 33.69
C MET A 183 -1.67 -4.14 32.84
N GLY A 184 -2.16 -3.15 32.07
CA GLY A 184 -1.37 -2.41 31.08
C GLY A 184 -1.03 -3.24 29.83
N LEU A 185 -0.63 -2.53 28.74
CA LEU A 185 -0.38 -3.15 27.44
C LEU A 185 0.84 -4.08 27.42
N ALA A 186 1.82 -3.82 28.28
CA ALA A 186 3.08 -4.58 28.37
C ALA A 186 2.95 -5.92 29.09
N ALA A 187 1.83 -6.20 29.78
CA ALA A 187 1.61 -7.48 30.45
C ALA A 187 1.48 -8.63 29.44
N ASP A 188 2.03 -9.80 29.74
CA ASP A 188 2.09 -10.93 28.79
C ASP A 188 0.72 -11.36 28.26
N LYS A 189 -0.32 -11.37 29.11
CA LYS A 189 -1.69 -11.65 28.71
C LYS A 189 -2.17 -10.68 27.61
N ASN A 190 -1.97 -9.38 27.84
CA ASN A 190 -2.37 -8.33 26.91
C ASN A 190 -1.51 -8.35 25.64
N LYS A 191 -0.20 -8.59 25.75
CA LYS A 191 0.69 -8.77 24.59
C LYS A 191 0.22 -9.89 23.66
N ASN A 192 -0.12 -11.06 24.23
CA ASN A 192 -0.58 -12.19 23.44
C ASN A 192 -1.93 -11.89 22.77
N MET A 193 -2.86 -11.26 23.47
CA MET A 193 -4.14 -10.83 22.91
C MET A 193 -3.94 -9.77 21.82
N ALA A 194 -3.10 -8.76 22.07
CA ALA A 194 -2.79 -7.71 21.09
C ALA A 194 -2.16 -8.29 19.82
N LYS A 195 -1.22 -9.24 19.91
CA LYS A 195 -0.65 -9.94 18.75
C LYS A 195 -1.72 -10.68 17.95
N THR A 196 -2.66 -11.33 18.63
CA THR A 196 -3.80 -12.00 17.94
C THR A 196 -4.67 -10.99 17.20
N ILE A 197 -5.00 -9.85 17.82
CA ILE A 197 -5.79 -8.80 17.19
C ILE A 197 -5.05 -8.20 15.99
N ILE A 198 -3.74 -7.89 16.13
CA ILE A 198 -2.90 -7.39 15.04
C ILE A 198 -2.92 -8.34 13.84
N ASN A 199 -2.71 -9.63 14.10
CA ASN A 199 -2.75 -10.64 13.04
C ASN A 199 -4.12 -10.66 12.34
N ASN A 200 -5.21 -10.57 13.07
CA ASN A 200 -6.56 -10.57 12.49
C ASN A 200 -6.80 -9.31 11.63
N VAL A 201 -6.43 -8.13 12.10
CA VAL A 201 -6.64 -6.86 11.39
C VAL A 201 -5.81 -6.79 10.10
N TYR A 202 -4.54 -7.23 10.15
CA TYR A 202 -3.63 -7.09 9.01
C TYR A 202 -3.60 -8.31 8.08
N ASN A 203 -4.01 -9.51 8.53
CA ASN A 203 -4.04 -10.74 7.71
C ASN A 203 -5.41 -11.09 7.12
N VAL A 204 -6.50 -10.42 7.52
CA VAL A 204 -7.88 -10.68 7.00
C VAL A 204 -7.97 -10.59 5.46
N LYS A 205 -7.04 -9.90 4.81
CA LYS A 205 -7.04 -9.78 3.35
C LYS A 205 -6.72 -11.06 2.57
N ALA A 206 -5.95 -11.96 3.14
CA ALA A 206 -5.63 -13.23 2.47
C ALA A 206 -6.88 -14.12 2.28
N VAL A 207 -7.81 -14.07 3.23
CA VAL A 207 -9.04 -14.87 3.19
C VAL A 207 -10.08 -14.28 2.23
N VAL A 208 -10.19 -12.94 2.17
CA VAL A 208 -11.17 -12.27 1.28
C VAL A 208 -10.72 -12.29 -0.18
N ALA A 209 -9.41 -12.19 -0.46
CA ALA A 209 -8.88 -12.29 -1.81
C ALA A 209 -9.13 -13.70 -2.41
N ASN A 210 -9.03 -14.74 -1.59
CA ASN A 210 -9.33 -16.13 -2.03
C ASN A 210 -10.82 -16.38 -2.23
N MET A 211 -11.71 -15.60 -1.62
CA MET A 211 -13.16 -15.72 -1.85
C MET A 211 -13.64 -15.00 -3.11
N GLY A 212 -12.86 -14.07 -3.67
CA GLY A 212 -13.18 -13.29 -4.87
C GLY A 212 -12.77 -13.96 -6.19
N GLU A 213 -11.85 -14.93 -6.18
CA GLU A 213 -11.35 -15.62 -7.37
C GLU A 213 -11.66 -17.12 -7.33
N GLY A 214 -12.91 -17.50 -7.12
CA GLY A 214 -13.53 -18.79 -7.45
C GLY A 214 -12.64 -20.05 -7.53
N SER A 215 -11.66 -20.25 -6.65
CA SER A 215 -10.99 -21.54 -6.46
C SER A 215 -10.66 -21.76 -4.99
N VAL A 216 -11.65 -22.26 -4.27
CA VAL A 216 -11.43 -22.84 -2.95
C VAL A 216 -10.88 -24.25 -3.17
N GLU A 217 -9.59 -24.44 -3.08
CA GLU A 217 -9.05 -25.75 -2.75
C GLU A 217 -9.35 -26.01 -1.27
N THR A 218 -10.40 -26.75 -1.01
CA THR A 218 -10.69 -27.31 0.29
C THR A 218 -9.62 -28.35 0.61
N ASN A 219 -8.62 -27.95 1.39
CA ASN A 219 -7.79 -28.93 2.08
C ASN A 219 -8.64 -29.60 3.15
N ASP A 220 -8.97 -30.87 2.89
CA ASP A 220 -9.68 -31.78 3.77
C ASP A 220 -9.04 -31.79 5.16
N ILE A 221 -9.78 -31.27 6.13
CA ILE A 221 -9.49 -31.55 7.54
C ILE A 221 -9.98 -33.00 7.76
N MET A 222 -9.05 -33.93 7.71
CA MET A 222 -9.31 -35.30 8.16
C MET A 222 -9.52 -35.28 9.68
N VAL A 223 -10.76 -35.30 10.08
CA VAL A 223 -11.14 -35.70 11.45
C VAL A 223 -10.92 -37.20 11.52
N LYS A 224 -9.95 -37.64 12.30
CA LYS A 224 -9.84 -39.04 12.72
C LYS A 224 -10.79 -39.26 13.88
N GLU A 225 -11.67 -40.25 13.70
CA GLU A 225 -12.45 -40.87 14.75
C GLU A 225 -11.54 -41.53 15.82
#